data_0c28e1b8c249a5104e3bcad633d1428f
#
_entry.id   0c28e1b8c249a5104e3bcad633d1428f
#
_cell.length_a   1.000
_cell.length_b   1.000
_cell.length_c   1.000
_cell.angle_alpha   90.00
_cell.angle_beta   90.00
_cell.angle_gamma   90.00
#
_symmetry.space_group_name_H-M   'P 1'
#
loop_
_entity.id
_entity.type
_entity.pdbx_description
1 polymer ?
#
loop_
_entity_poly.entity_id
_entity_poly.type
_entity_poly.pdbx_seq_one_letter_code
_entity_poly.pdbx_strand_id
1 'polypeptide(L)'
;MADPQVRQTLERLLELLRDERDAAQRLDMDGLQTVVADKEELLKGLVIAPEQVDGLQELLKEIDHENRRNAFLLWTGLNWVRDLMGFFGTAAMPQVYGGSGQSRTLHQGGRLLSGKV
;
A
#
# COMPACT_ATOMS: atom_id res chain seq x y z
N MET A 1 16.07 13.06 20.72
CA MET A 1 14.69 12.76 21.13
C MET A 1 13.74 13.01 19.97
N ALA A 2 12.85 12.09 19.71
CA ALA A 2 11.93 12.23 18.59
C ALA A 2 10.89 13.32 18.87
N ASP A 3 10.56 14.07 17.83
CA ASP A 3 9.49 15.05 17.88
C ASP A 3 8.17 14.33 18.13
N PRO A 4 7.40 14.72 19.16
CA PRO A 4 6.11 14.08 19.42
C PRO A 4 5.16 14.12 18.24
N GLN A 5 5.23 15.17 17.44
CA GLN A 5 4.36 15.29 16.27
C GLN A 5 4.72 14.27 15.21
N VAL A 6 6.01 14.04 15.00
CA VAL A 6 6.46 13.01 14.05
C VAL A 6 6.02 11.64 14.53
N ARG A 7 6.15 11.37 15.83
CA ARG A 7 5.72 10.09 16.37
C ARG A 7 4.21 9.89 16.18
N GLN A 8 3.42 10.91 16.44
CA GLN A 8 1.97 10.82 16.23
C GLN A 8 1.63 10.53 14.78
N THR A 9 2.32 11.20 13.87
CA THR A 9 2.10 10.99 12.45
C THR A 9 2.41 9.55 12.06
N LEU A 10 3.50 9.00 12.57
CA LEU A 10 3.88 7.63 12.29
C LEU A 10 2.91 6.63 12.91
N GLU A 11 2.41 6.92 14.10
CA GLU A 11 1.40 6.07 14.73
C GLU A 11 0.11 6.09 13.92
N ARG A 12 -0.25 7.25 13.41
CA ARG A 12 -1.43 7.36 12.55
C ARG A 12 -1.22 6.55 11.26
N LEU A 13 -0.02 6.63 10.69
CA LEU A 13 0.32 5.84 9.51
C LEU A 13 0.16 4.35 9.77
N LEU A 14 0.61 3.90 10.94
CA LEU A 14 0.47 2.50 11.31
C LEU A 14 -1.01 2.09 11.40
N GLU A 15 -1.85 2.95 11.98
CA GLU A 15 -3.28 2.70 12.01
C GLU A 15 -3.86 2.59 10.60
N LEU A 16 -3.45 3.49 9.72
CA LEU A 16 -3.93 3.46 8.33
C LEU A 16 -3.51 2.19 7.61
N LEU A 17 -2.32 1.69 7.89
CA LEU A 17 -1.89 0.43 7.30
C LEU A 17 -2.74 -0.75 7.78
N ARG A 18 -3.15 -0.72 9.03
CA ARG A 18 -4.05 -1.75 9.56
C ARG A 18 -5.43 -1.64 8.95
N ASP A 19 -5.92 -0.42 8.79
CA ASP A 19 -7.21 -0.17 8.17
C ASP A 19 -7.19 -0.59 6.70
N GLU A 20 -6.09 -0.35 6.01
CA GLU A 20 -5.90 -0.75 4.63
C GLU A 20 -6.01 -2.27 4.49
N ARG A 21 -5.33 -3.00 5.36
CA ARG A 21 -5.38 -4.45 5.34
C ARG A 21 -6.78 -4.97 5.63
N ASP A 22 -7.44 -4.36 6.61
CA ASP A 22 -8.79 -4.76 6.98
C ASP A 22 -9.76 -4.53 5.82
N ALA A 23 -9.68 -3.38 5.18
CA ALA A 23 -10.53 -3.08 4.03
C ALA A 23 -10.26 -4.05 2.88
N ALA A 24 -8.99 -4.34 2.63
CA ALA A 24 -8.62 -5.28 1.56
C ALA A 24 -9.16 -6.68 1.84
N GLN A 25 -9.06 -7.13 3.09
CA GLN A 25 -9.54 -8.46 3.45
C GLN A 25 -11.05 -8.58 3.37
N ARG A 26 -11.76 -7.48 3.63
CA ARG A 26 -13.22 -7.46 3.52
C ARG A 26 -13.71 -7.14 2.13
N LEU A 27 -12.82 -6.86 1.21
CA LEU A 27 -13.15 -6.44 -0.16
C LEU A 27 -13.96 -5.15 -0.17
N ASP A 28 -13.70 -4.30 0.81
CA ASP A 28 -14.34 -2.97 0.91
C ASP A 28 -13.53 -2.00 0.05
N MET A 29 -13.89 -1.89 -1.21
CA MET A 29 -13.11 -1.11 -2.16
C MET A 29 -13.20 0.39 -1.89
N ASP A 30 -14.37 0.87 -1.49
CA ASP A 30 -14.54 2.28 -1.15
C ASP A 30 -13.71 2.62 0.08
N GLY A 31 -13.76 1.77 1.10
CA GLY A 31 -12.95 1.94 2.30
C GLY A 31 -11.46 1.91 1.98
N LEU A 32 -11.07 1.00 1.10
CA LEU A 32 -9.67 0.89 0.70
C LEU A 32 -9.20 2.16 0.00
N GLN A 33 -9.99 2.70 -0.91
CA GLN A 33 -9.64 3.94 -1.60
C GLN A 33 -9.49 5.10 -0.63
N THR A 34 -10.38 5.18 0.34
CA THR A 34 -10.31 6.22 1.36
C THR A 34 -9.02 6.11 2.17
N VAL A 35 -8.70 4.91 2.62
CA VAL A 35 -7.48 4.70 3.41
C VAL A 35 -6.23 5.01 2.60
N VAL A 36 -6.19 4.60 1.35
CA VAL A 36 -5.05 4.86 0.48
C VAL A 36 -4.86 6.37 0.28
N ALA A 37 -5.95 7.09 0.06
CA ALA A 37 -5.89 8.54 -0.08
C ALA A 37 -5.40 9.21 1.20
N ASP A 38 -5.90 8.77 2.34
CA ASP A 38 -5.47 9.31 3.64
C ASP A 38 -3.98 9.03 3.88
N LYS A 39 -3.53 7.85 3.52
CA LYS A 39 -2.13 7.47 3.66
C LYS A 39 -1.23 8.35 2.80
N GLU A 40 -1.61 8.57 1.55
CA GLU A 40 -0.84 9.43 0.66
C GLU A 40 -0.77 10.85 1.19
N GLU A 41 -1.88 11.37 1.67
CA GLU A 41 -1.92 12.72 2.21
C GLU A 41 -1.02 12.86 3.43
N LEU A 42 -1.06 11.87 4.30
CA LEU A 42 -0.23 11.85 5.49
C LEU A 42 1.26 11.82 5.13
N LEU A 43 1.62 11.02 4.15
CA LEU A 43 3.01 10.87 3.73
C LEU A 43 3.57 12.13 3.09
N LYS A 44 2.73 12.91 2.43
CA LYS A 44 3.18 14.15 1.79
C LYS A 44 3.78 15.12 2.78
N GLY A 45 3.24 15.17 3.99
CA GLY A 45 3.71 16.11 5.00
C GLY A 45 4.75 15.55 5.93
N LEU A 46 5.14 14.30 5.75
CA LEU A 46 6.03 13.64 6.68
C LEU A 46 7.49 13.91 6.33
N VAL A 47 8.20 14.52 7.27
CA VAL A 47 9.64 14.73 7.15
C VAL A 47 10.28 14.27 8.44
N ILE A 48 11.24 13.37 8.35
CA ILE A 48 11.96 12.85 9.51
C ILE A 48 13.42 13.25 9.39
N ALA A 49 13.87 14.04 10.34
CA ALA A 49 15.28 14.42 10.39
C ALA A 49 16.13 13.22 10.77
N PRO A 50 17.35 13.12 10.24
CA PRO A 50 18.20 11.96 10.53
C PRO A 50 18.43 11.74 12.03
N GLU A 51 18.50 12.80 12.80
CA GLU A 51 18.73 12.69 14.24
C GLU A 51 17.53 12.16 15.01
N GLN A 52 16.36 12.10 14.37
CA GLN A 52 15.14 11.57 15.00
C GLN A 52 14.98 10.07 14.77
N VAL A 53 15.72 9.52 13.81
CA VAL A 53 15.55 8.14 13.39
C VAL A 53 15.79 7.16 14.53
N ASP A 54 16.83 7.41 15.34
CA ASP A 54 17.19 6.50 16.43
C ASP A 54 16.04 6.30 17.42
N GLY A 55 15.33 7.37 17.75
CA GLY A 55 14.21 7.30 18.68
C GLY A 55 12.95 6.69 18.09
N LEU A 56 12.95 6.46 16.78
CA LEU A 56 11.76 5.97 16.07
C LEU A 56 11.98 4.60 15.45
N GLN A 57 13.12 3.96 15.69
CA GLN A 57 13.49 2.74 14.98
C GLN A 57 12.44 1.63 15.11
N GLU A 58 11.97 1.39 16.32
CA GLU A 58 10.99 0.32 16.52
C GLU A 58 9.70 0.59 15.75
N LEU A 59 9.23 1.84 15.82
CA LEU A 59 8.02 2.25 15.12
C LEU A 59 8.22 2.17 13.62
N LEU A 60 9.35 2.61 13.12
CA LEU A 60 9.65 2.56 11.69
C LEU A 60 9.75 1.12 11.18
N LYS A 61 10.32 0.23 11.98
CA LYS A 61 10.37 -1.18 11.63
C LYS A 61 9.00 -1.81 11.56
N GLU A 62 8.14 -1.46 12.49
CA GLU A 62 6.78 -1.98 12.52
C GLU A 62 6.01 -1.48 11.30
N ILE A 63 6.15 -0.20 10.96
CA ILE A 63 5.51 0.37 9.79
C ILE A 63 6.00 -0.32 8.52
N ASP A 64 7.31 -0.51 8.39
CA ASP A 64 7.87 -1.19 7.24
C ASP A 64 7.33 -2.60 7.11
N HIS A 65 7.27 -3.32 8.23
CA HIS A 65 6.74 -4.68 8.25
C HIS A 65 5.28 -4.73 7.80
N GLU A 66 4.45 -3.85 8.37
CA GLU A 66 3.04 -3.83 8.04
C GLU A 66 2.79 -3.37 6.60
N ASN A 67 3.59 -2.43 6.13
CA ASN A 67 3.47 -1.96 4.77
C ASN A 67 3.83 -3.05 3.76
N ARG A 68 4.89 -3.79 4.01
CA ARG A 68 5.30 -4.89 3.15
C ARG A 68 4.26 -6.00 3.16
N ARG A 69 3.70 -6.28 4.30
CA ARG A 69 2.65 -7.28 4.43
C ARG A 69 1.42 -6.91 3.62
N ASN A 70 1.03 -5.64 3.69
CA ASN A 70 -0.11 -5.13 2.91
C ASN A 70 0.18 -5.19 1.42
N ALA A 71 1.38 -4.78 1.01
CA ALA A 71 1.78 -4.81 -0.39
C ALA A 71 1.72 -6.23 -0.94
N PHE A 72 2.20 -7.20 -0.17
CA PHE A 72 2.16 -8.59 -0.57
C PHE A 72 0.72 -9.09 -0.71
N LEU A 73 -0.11 -8.75 0.27
CA LEU A 73 -1.52 -9.15 0.26
C LEU A 73 -2.25 -8.58 -0.96
N LEU A 74 -2.04 -7.29 -1.23
CA LEU A 74 -2.70 -6.63 -2.35
C LEU A 74 -2.19 -7.18 -3.68
N TRP A 75 -0.89 -7.41 -3.78
CA TRP A 75 -0.29 -7.95 -4.99
C TRP A 75 -0.80 -9.37 -5.25
N THR A 76 -0.84 -10.20 -4.22
CA THR A 76 -1.32 -11.57 -4.32
C THR A 76 -2.79 -11.60 -4.74
N GLY A 77 -3.60 -10.75 -4.13
CA GLY A 77 -5.01 -10.67 -4.47
C GLY A 77 -5.22 -10.22 -5.91
N LEU A 78 -4.45 -9.25 -6.36
CA LEU A 78 -4.54 -8.77 -7.74
C LEU A 78 -4.16 -9.85 -8.72
N ASN A 79 -3.09 -10.59 -8.45
CA ASN A 79 -2.68 -11.69 -9.31
C ASN A 79 -3.73 -12.78 -9.36
N TRP A 80 -4.34 -13.09 -8.22
CA TRP A 80 -5.41 -14.07 -8.17
C TRP A 80 -6.59 -13.66 -9.06
N VAL A 81 -6.98 -12.38 -8.98
CA VAL A 81 -8.05 -11.86 -9.82
C VAL A 81 -7.70 -11.96 -11.30
N ARG A 82 -6.48 -11.62 -11.66
CA ARG A 82 -6.03 -11.69 -13.04
C ARG A 82 -6.06 -13.14 -13.56
N ASP A 83 -5.61 -14.08 -12.74
CA ASP A 83 -5.62 -15.49 -13.10
C ASP A 83 -7.05 -15.98 -13.29
N LEU A 84 -7.94 -15.58 -12.40
CA LEU A 84 -9.34 -15.94 -12.46
C LEU A 84 -9.97 -15.42 -13.75
N MET A 85 -9.68 -14.18 -14.10
CA MET A 85 -10.22 -13.59 -15.31
C MET A 85 -9.67 -14.24 -16.55
N GLY A 86 -8.39 -14.61 -16.54
CA GLY A 86 -7.79 -15.35 -17.64
C GLY A 86 -8.44 -16.72 -17.82
N PHE A 87 -8.79 -17.34 -16.70
CA PHE A 87 -9.45 -18.63 -16.71
C PHE A 87 -10.87 -18.56 -17.32
N PHE A 88 -11.61 -17.51 -16.97
CA PHE A 88 -12.98 -17.36 -17.43
C PHE A 88 -13.10 -16.79 -18.85
N GLY A 89 -11.99 -16.46 -19.45
CA GLY A 89 -12.02 -16.07 -20.84
C GLY A 89 -11.38 -14.74 -21.09
N THR A 90 -10.36 -14.77 -21.93
CA THR A 90 -9.69 -13.57 -22.36
C THR A 90 -10.61 -12.66 -23.16
N ALA A 91 -11.69 -13.23 -23.71
CA ALA A 91 -12.65 -12.46 -24.48
C ALA A 91 -13.30 -11.36 -23.64
N ALA A 92 -13.33 -11.52 -22.34
CA ALA A 92 -13.99 -10.57 -21.47
C ALA A 92 -13.18 -9.27 -21.29
N MET A 93 -11.85 -9.32 -21.49
CA MET A 93 -11.05 -8.12 -21.22
C MET A 93 -9.77 -8.05 -22.05
N PRO A 94 -9.89 -8.26 -23.34
CA PRO A 94 -8.68 -8.30 -24.18
C PRO A 94 -7.95 -6.98 -24.27
N GLN A 95 -8.68 -5.88 -24.30
CA GLN A 95 -8.07 -4.57 -24.47
C GLN A 95 -7.40 -4.07 -23.20
N VAL A 96 -7.95 -4.43 -22.06
CA VAL A 96 -7.43 -3.96 -20.79
C VAL A 96 -6.10 -4.64 -20.46
N TYR A 97 -5.99 -5.91 -20.79
CA TYR A 97 -4.80 -6.69 -20.42
C TYR A 97 -4.05 -7.21 -21.63
N GLY A 98 -4.46 -6.82 -22.82
CA GLY A 98 -3.83 -7.33 -24.03
C GLY A 98 -2.45 -6.81 -24.27
N GLY A 99 -2.12 -5.66 -23.75
CA GLY A 99 -0.83 -5.07 -23.99
C GLY A 99 0.13 -5.34 -22.84
N SER A 100 1.37 -5.57 -23.19
CA SER A 100 2.41 -5.72 -22.18
C SER A 100 2.55 -4.44 -21.35
N GLY A 101 2.14 -3.32 -21.91
CA GLY A 101 2.13 -2.06 -21.16
C GLY A 101 1.24 -2.11 -19.94
N GLN A 102 0.15 -2.82 -20.01
CA GLN A 102 -0.74 -2.95 -18.87
C GLN A 102 -0.07 -3.70 -17.72
N SER A 103 0.61 -4.78 -18.05
CA SER A 103 1.34 -5.52 -17.03
C SER A 103 2.40 -4.66 -16.37
N ARG A 104 3.11 -3.88 -17.17
CA ARG A 104 4.13 -2.99 -16.62
C ARG A 104 3.52 -1.93 -15.74
N THR A 105 2.37 -1.40 -16.12
CA THR A 105 1.68 -0.40 -15.33
C THR A 105 1.28 -0.96 -13.97
N LEU A 106 0.76 -2.18 -13.94
CA LEU A 106 0.41 -2.82 -12.69
C LEU A 106 1.63 -3.04 -11.81
N HIS A 107 2.73 -3.43 -12.42
CA HIS A 107 3.97 -3.64 -11.69
C HIS A 107 4.45 -2.32 -11.08
N GLN A 108 4.36 -1.23 -11.84
CA GLN A 108 4.73 0.07 -11.33
C GLN A 108 3.84 0.50 -10.18
N GLY A 109 2.55 0.22 -10.30
CA GLY A 109 1.62 0.52 -9.23
C GLY A 109 1.98 -0.18 -7.94
N GLY A 110 2.31 -1.47 -8.02
CA GLY A 110 2.76 -2.22 -6.87
C GLY A 110 4.03 -1.65 -6.27
N ARG A 111 4.95 -1.24 -7.11
CA ARG A 111 6.18 -0.64 -6.65
C ARG A 111 5.93 0.68 -5.92
N LEU A 112 5.02 1.48 -6.42
CA LEU A 112 4.67 2.73 -5.75
C LEU A 112 4.09 2.48 -4.38
N LEU A 113 3.24 1.48 -4.26
CA LEU A 113 2.63 1.16 -2.97
C LEU A 113 3.67 0.71 -1.96
N SER A 114 4.67 -0.05 -2.38
CA SER A 114 5.68 -0.55 -1.47
C SER A 114 6.89 0.35 -1.36
N GLY A 115 7.25 1.02 -2.43
CA GLY A 115 8.48 1.79 -2.48
C GLY A 115 8.39 3.18 -1.91
N LYS A 116 7.21 3.69 -1.74
CA LYS A 116 7.01 5.04 -1.22
C LYS A 116 7.11 5.12 0.30
N VAL A 117 7.13 4.00 0.94
CA VAL A 117 7.21 3.94 2.38
C VAL A 117 8.53 3.37 2.85
#